data_f56b828fa0b19b1d44eced366a11402d
#
_entry.id   f56b828fa0b19b1d44eced366a11402d
#
_cell.length_a   1.000
_cell.length_b   1.000
_cell.length_c   1.000
_cell.angle_alpha   90.00
_cell.angle_beta   90.00
_cell.angle_gamma   90.00
#
_symmetry.space_group_name_H-M   'P 1'
#
loop_
_entity.id
_entity.type
_entity.pdbx_description
1 polymer ?
#
loop_
_entity_poly.entity_id
_entity_poly.type
_entity_poly.pdbx_seq_one_letter_code
_entity_poly.pdbx_strand_id
1 'polypeptide(L)'
;MAERLLFLTGKLAEKNLHRVLESMQPITFEPVVHQLGLNVAGLMTTDMIRRRLDMPEGVDRVIVPGRCRGGLEALSLHYGIPVERGPEDLKDLPQYFGIGEQHPDLSRYDIKILAEIVDAPGLDIKTILQRARAYRAWGANIIDIGCLPNTPFPHLAETIQALHGEGFLVSVDSVDNEQLLTGGKAGADYLLSLHKDTLWIADEVAALPVIIPSRPGSLNSLLQAMDLLDKKGLRYLADPILDPLLF
;
A
#
# COMPACT_ATOMS: atom_id res chain seq x y z
N MET A 1 -35.32 13.95 -6.18
CA MET A 1 -34.86 12.88 -7.10
C MET A 1 -33.44 12.55 -6.70
N ALA A 2 -32.99 11.31 -6.84
CA ALA A 2 -31.60 10.94 -6.59
C ALA A 2 -30.70 11.60 -7.65
N GLU A 3 -29.50 12.03 -7.26
CA GLU A 3 -28.50 12.57 -8.18
C GLU A 3 -28.08 11.50 -9.19
N ARG A 4 -28.00 11.83 -10.47
CA ARG A 4 -27.64 10.89 -11.54
C ARG A 4 -26.18 11.05 -11.93
N LEU A 5 -25.35 10.06 -11.58
CA LEU A 5 -23.91 10.07 -11.75
C LEU A 5 -23.47 9.26 -12.96
N LEU A 6 -22.79 9.90 -13.91
CA LEU A 6 -22.20 9.24 -15.08
C LEU A 6 -20.77 8.81 -14.78
N PHE A 7 -20.51 7.50 -14.74
CA PHE A 7 -19.17 6.92 -14.57
C PHE A 7 -18.56 6.61 -15.94
N LEU A 8 -17.50 7.30 -16.31
CA LEU A 8 -16.74 7.00 -17.53
C LEU A 8 -15.76 5.87 -17.28
N THR A 9 -15.71 4.89 -18.20
CA THR A 9 -14.84 3.73 -18.03
C THR A 9 -14.26 3.25 -19.37
N GLY A 10 -13.32 2.31 -19.29
CA GLY A 10 -12.81 1.55 -20.43
C GLY A 10 -13.38 0.13 -20.43
N LYS A 11 -13.32 -0.54 -21.58
CA LYS A 11 -13.88 -1.87 -21.79
C LYS A 11 -13.43 -2.91 -20.77
N LEU A 12 -12.15 -2.89 -20.36
CA LEU A 12 -11.60 -3.88 -19.42
C LEU A 12 -12.06 -3.66 -17.99
N ALA A 13 -12.40 -2.42 -17.61
CA ALA A 13 -12.79 -2.06 -16.25
C ALA A 13 -14.32 -2.07 -16.02
N GLU A 14 -15.13 -2.06 -17.07
CA GLU A 14 -16.59 -1.92 -17.00
C GLU A 14 -17.25 -2.95 -16.09
N LYS A 15 -16.94 -4.24 -16.30
CA LYS A 15 -17.52 -5.33 -15.51
C LYS A 15 -17.16 -5.19 -14.01
N ASN A 16 -15.93 -4.74 -13.70
CA ASN A 16 -15.51 -4.54 -12.33
C ASN A 16 -16.19 -3.30 -11.72
N LEU A 17 -16.35 -2.22 -12.50
CA LEU A 17 -17.08 -1.04 -12.05
C LEU A 17 -18.53 -1.38 -11.68
N HIS A 18 -19.26 -2.14 -12.51
CA HIS A 18 -20.61 -2.60 -12.18
C HIS A 18 -20.64 -3.41 -10.87
N ARG A 19 -19.70 -4.36 -10.70
CA ARG A 19 -19.61 -5.17 -9.48
C ARG A 19 -19.37 -4.31 -8.23
N VAL A 20 -18.51 -3.30 -8.33
CA VAL A 20 -18.25 -2.38 -7.20
C VAL A 20 -19.50 -1.56 -6.90
N LEU A 21 -20.16 -0.96 -7.90
CA LEU A 21 -21.40 -0.21 -7.71
C LEU A 21 -22.53 -1.06 -7.11
N GLU A 22 -22.66 -2.32 -7.52
CA GLU A 22 -23.59 -3.29 -6.92
C GLU A 22 -23.26 -3.58 -5.44
N SER A 23 -21.97 -3.73 -5.12
CA SER A 23 -21.53 -3.99 -3.73
C SER A 23 -21.72 -2.80 -2.79
N MET A 24 -21.89 -1.59 -3.33
CA MET A 24 -22.12 -0.35 -2.57
C MET A 24 -23.57 -0.15 -2.13
N GLN A 25 -24.50 -1.03 -2.52
CA GLN A 25 -25.92 -0.86 -2.19
C GLN A 25 -26.18 -0.95 -0.65
N PRO A 26 -27.06 -0.11 -0.08
CA PRO A 26 -27.85 0.93 -0.75
C PRO A 26 -27.04 2.21 -1.02
N ILE A 27 -27.16 2.77 -2.23
CA ILE A 27 -26.57 4.06 -2.62
C ILE A 27 -27.63 5.16 -2.72
N THR A 28 -27.22 6.42 -2.57
CA THR A 28 -28.08 7.61 -2.59
C THR A 28 -28.18 8.27 -3.97
N PHE A 29 -27.48 7.74 -4.96
CA PHE A 29 -27.43 8.24 -6.34
C PHE A 29 -27.82 7.15 -7.35
N GLU A 30 -28.17 7.56 -8.58
CA GLU A 30 -28.43 6.67 -9.71
C GLU A 30 -27.15 6.56 -10.57
N PRO A 31 -26.46 5.39 -10.61
CA PRO A 31 -25.27 5.22 -11.40
C PRO A 31 -25.60 4.93 -12.87
N VAL A 32 -24.99 5.68 -13.78
CA VAL A 32 -24.98 5.42 -15.22
C VAL A 32 -23.54 5.12 -15.65
N VAL A 33 -23.29 3.96 -16.25
CA VAL A 33 -21.95 3.57 -16.70
C VAL A 33 -21.85 3.78 -18.23
N HIS A 34 -20.80 4.47 -18.66
CA HIS A 34 -20.56 4.73 -20.09
C HIS A 34 -19.13 4.39 -20.50
N GLN A 35 -19.03 3.55 -21.52
CA GLN A 35 -17.76 3.20 -22.16
C GLN A 35 -17.35 4.24 -23.19
N LEU A 36 -16.17 4.83 -23.04
CA LEU A 36 -15.68 5.85 -24.00
C LEU A 36 -14.97 5.26 -25.24
N GLY A 37 -15.10 3.95 -25.51
CA GLY A 37 -14.46 3.28 -26.65
C GLY A 37 -12.96 3.04 -26.46
N LEU A 38 -12.47 3.03 -25.21
CA LEU A 38 -11.08 2.73 -24.87
C LEU A 38 -11.03 1.37 -24.14
N ASN A 39 -9.93 0.62 -24.37
CA ASN A 39 -9.73 -0.63 -23.61
C ASN A 39 -9.37 -0.34 -22.15
N VAL A 40 -8.43 0.58 -21.90
CA VAL A 40 -7.88 0.87 -20.58
C VAL A 40 -8.37 2.24 -20.09
N ALA A 41 -9.16 2.26 -19.01
CA ALA A 41 -9.72 3.48 -18.43
C ALA A 41 -8.65 4.48 -17.99
N GLY A 42 -7.54 4.03 -17.43
CA GLY A 42 -6.44 4.88 -16.95
C GLY A 42 -5.67 5.63 -18.04
N LEU A 43 -5.90 5.32 -19.34
CA LEU A 43 -5.34 6.05 -20.46
C LEU A 43 -6.22 7.19 -20.97
N MET A 44 -7.37 7.41 -20.34
CA MET A 44 -8.33 8.46 -20.69
C MET A 44 -7.72 9.85 -20.52
N THR A 45 -8.06 10.76 -21.43
CA THR A 45 -7.69 12.18 -21.36
C THR A 45 -8.93 13.06 -21.53
N THR A 46 -8.87 14.28 -21.01
CA THR A 46 -9.95 15.25 -21.14
C THR A 46 -10.31 15.56 -22.60
N ASP A 47 -9.32 15.58 -23.50
CA ASP A 47 -9.54 15.75 -24.95
C ASP A 47 -10.27 14.56 -25.59
N MET A 48 -10.01 13.34 -25.12
CA MET A 48 -10.75 12.16 -25.58
C MET A 48 -12.20 12.21 -25.11
N ILE A 49 -12.44 12.61 -23.86
CA ILE A 49 -13.78 12.78 -23.30
C ILE A 49 -14.55 13.79 -24.13
N ARG A 50 -13.99 14.98 -24.31
CA ARG A 50 -14.65 16.05 -25.08
C ARG A 50 -15.02 15.65 -26.51
N ARG A 51 -14.21 14.79 -27.16
CA ARG A 51 -14.44 14.36 -28.56
C ARG A 51 -15.36 13.17 -28.70
N ARG A 52 -15.55 12.34 -27.67
CA ARG A 52 -16.21 11.04 -27.80
C ARG A 52 -17.43 10.87 -26.90
N LEU A 53 -17.58 11.74 -25.89
CA LEU A 53 -18.70 11.62 -24.96
C LEU A 53 -19.92 12.35 -25.55
N ASP A 54 -20.90 11.57 -25.97
CA ASP A 54 -22.26 12.07 -26.15
C ASP A 54 -22.95 12.02 -24.78
N MET A 55 -23.15 13.20 -24.18
CA MET A 55 -23.69 13.31 -22.81
C MET A 55 -25.11 12.78 -22.74
N PRO A 56 -25.39 11.77 -21.93
CA PRO A 56 -26.76 11.30 -21.71
C PRO A 56 -27.60 12.39 -21.04
N GLU A 57 -28.89 12.44 -21.36
CA GLU A 57 -29.83 13.39 -20.74
C GLU A 57 -30.00 13.11 -19.24
N GLY A 58 -30.16 14.17 -18.45
CA GLY A 58 -30.45 14.10 -17.03
C GLY A 58 -29.29 13.65 -16.16
N VAL A 59 -28.04 13.77 -16.64
CA VAL A 59 -26.84 13.56 -15.80
C VAL A 59 -26.56 14.82 -15.00
N ASP A 60 -26.37 14.66 -13.70
CA ASP A 60 -26.07 15.77 -12.79
C ASP A 60 -24.57 15.95 -12.58
N ARG A 61 -23.78 14.87 -12.68
CA ARG A 61 -22.32 14.90 -12.48
C ARG A 61 -21.63 13.75 -13.21
N VAL A 62 -20.39 13.99 -13.67
CA VAL A 62 -19.55 12.98 -14.34
C VAL A 62 -18.38 12.60 -13.46
N ILE A 63 -18.16 11.30 -13.28
CA ILE A 63 -17.00 10.74 -12.58
C ILE A 63 -16.08 10.10 -13.63
N VAL A 64 -14.87 10.65 -13.78
CA VAL A 64 -13.85 10.11 -14.69
C VAL A 64 -12.87 9.23 -13.90
N PRO A 65 -12.14 8.30 -14.56
CA PRO A 65 -11.10 7.50 -13.90
C PRO A 65 -10.06 8.37 -13.18
N GLY A 66 -9.61 7.97 -12.00
CA GLY A 66 -8.66 8.76 -11.19
C GLY A 66 -7.35 9.09 -11.92
N ARG A 67 -6.92 8.22 -12.85
CA ARG A 67 -5.74 8.45 -13.71
C ARG A 67 -6.02 9.23 -15.00
N CYS A 68 -7.24 9.76 -15.20
CA CYS A 68 -7.55 10.60 -16.35
C CYS A 68 -6.64 11.84 -16.35
N ARG A 69 -6.01 12.11 -17.53
CA ARG A 69 -5.07 13.23 -17.67
C ARG A 69 -5.78 14.46 -18.27
N GLY A 70 -5.33 15.64 -17.83
CA GLY A 70 -5.83 16.95 -18.28
C GLY A 70 -6.64 17.67 -17.20
N GLY A 71 -6.93 18.96 -17.39
CA GLY A 71 -7.75 19.77 -16.47
C GLY A 71 -9.24 19.47 -16.66
N LEU A 72 -9.97 19.25 -15.58
CA LEU A 72 -11.40 18.92 -15.62
C LEU A 72 -12.30 20.15 -15.70
N GLU A 73 -11.79 21.32 -15.31
CA GLU A 73 -12.52 22.59 -15.31
C GLU A 73 -13.08 22.92 -16.68
N ALA A 74 -12.27 22.68 -17.74
CA ALA A 74 -12.68 22.91 -19.12
C ALA A 74 -13.81 21.97 -19.58
N LEU A 75 -13.84 20.72 -19.06
CA LEU A 75 -14.93 19.79 -19.32
C LEU A 75 -16.20 20.18 -18.56
N SER A 76 -16.07 20.58 -17.30
CA SER A 76 -17.20 21.05 -16.49
C SER A 76 -17.87 22.27 -17.14
N LEU A 77 -17.08 23.20 -17.66
CA LEU A 77 -17.59 24.35 -18.43
C LEU A 77 -18.25 23.93 -19.73
N HIS A 78 -17.66 22.96 -20.45
CA HIS A 78 -18.19 22.49 -21.74
C HIS A 78 -19.53 21.79 -21.60
N TYR A 79 -19.70 20.96 -20.58
CA TYR A 79 -20.95 20.21 -20.35
C TYR A 79 -21.94 20.92 -19.43
N GLY A 80 -21.55 22.00 -18.74
CA GLY A 80 -22.39 22.73 -17.80
C GLY A 80 -22.72 21.99 -16.51
N ILE A 81 -22.00 20.88 -16.23
CA ILE A 81 -22.17 20.05 -15.02
C ILE A 81 -20.79 19.72 -14.42
N PRO A 82 -20.70 19.41 -13.13
CA PRO A 82 -19.44 19.01 -12.49
C PRO A 82 -18.83 17.76 -13.14
N VAL A 83 -17.52 17.81 -13.43
CA VAL A 83 -16.73 16.66 -13.85
C VAL A 83 -15.62 16.47 -12.82
N GLU A 84 -15.59 15.30 -12.18
CA GLU A 84 -14.69 15.00 -11.07
C GLU A 84 -13.87 13.74 -11.34
N ARG A 85 -12.68 13.67 -10.74
CA ARG A 85 -11.91 12.42 -10.73
C ARG A 85 -12.41 11.51 -9.61
N GLY A 86 -12.72 10.28 -9.97
CA GLY A 86 -12.88 9.20 -9.02
C GLY A 86 -11.53 8.74 -8.46
N PRO A 87 -11.51 7.69 -7.65
CA PRO A 87 -10.29 7.11 -7.11
C PRO A 87 -9.43 6.48 -8.22
N GLU A 88 -8.14 6.29 -7.97
CA GLU A 88 -7.23 5.61 -8.90
C GLU A 88 -7.53 4.11 -9.02
N ASP A 89 -7.95 3.48 -7.94
CA ASP A 89 -8.39 2.09 -7.91
C ASP A 89 -9.90 2.01 -7.69
N LEU A 90 -10.59 1.17 -8.46
CA LEU A 90 -12.04 0.97 -8.35
C LEU A 90 -12.47 0.43 -6.98
N LYS A 91 -11.62 -0.31 -6.28
CA LYS A 91 -11.92 -0.81 -4.93
C LYS A 91 -12.14 0.32 -3.91
N ASP A 92 -11.56 1.50 -4.17
CA ASP A 92 -11.65 2.66 -3.30
C ASP A 92 -12.89 3.53 -3.62
N LEU A 93 -13.71 3.13 -4.62
CA LEU A 93 -14.92 3.85 -4.99
C LEU A 93 -15.95 3.96 -3.85
N PRO A 94 -16.18 2.94 -3.02
CA PRO A 94 -17.05 3.08 -1.84
C PRO A 94 -16.56 4.18 -0.90
N GLN A 95 -15.28 4.21 -0.57
CA GLN A 95 -14.69 5.22 0.29
C GLN A 95 -14.80 6.63 -0.32
N TYR A 96 -14.61 6.76 -1.63
CA TYR A 96 -14.76 8.03 -2.35
C TYR A 96 -16.17 8.64 -2.16
N PHE A 97 -17.20 7.80 -2.07
CA PHE A 97 -18.58 8.23 -1.79
C PHE A 97 -18.95 8.21 -0.30
N GLY A 98 -17.99 8.04 0.60
CA GLY A 98 -18.26 7.96 2.04
C GLY A 98 -19.10 6.74 2.44
N ILE A 99 -19.17 5.73 1.56
CA ILE A 99 -19.88 4.48 1.80
C ILE A 99 -18.88 3.51 2.42
N GLY A 100 -18.95 3.43 3.76
CA GLY A 100 -18.33 2.36 4.54
C GLY A 100 -16.81 2.36 4.55
N GLU A 101 -16.21 2.88 5.60
CA GLU A 101 -14.98 2.31 6.14
C GLU A 101 -15.31 0.97 6.83
N GLN A 102 -15.73 0.00 6.08
CA GLN A 102 -15.62 -1.38 6.55
C GLN A 102 -14.24 -1.85 6.13
N HIS A 103 -13.23 -1.47 6.92
CA HIS A 103 -11.99 -2.23 6.90
C HIS A 103 -12.37 -3.70 7.13
N PRO A 104 -11.97 -4.62 6.25
CA PRO A 104 -12.27 -6.03 6.45
C PRO A 104 -11.79 -6.42 7.84
N ASP A 105 -12.62 -7.12 8.60
CA ASP A 105 -12.20 -7.68 9.88
C ASP A 105 -11.08 -8.70 9.65
N LEU A 106 -9.84 -8.25 9.83
CA LEU A 106 -8.63 -9.05 9.66
C LEU A 106 -8.31 -9.86 10.92
N SER A 107 -9.02 -9.65 12.04
CA SER A 107 -8.74 -10.31 13.32
C SER A 107 -8.88 -11.83 13.28
N ARG A 108 -9.66 -12.35 12.32
CA ARG A 108 -9.86 -13.79 12.10
C ARG A 108 -8.76 -14.48 11.27
N TYR A 109 -7.76 -13.72 10.79
CA TYR A 109 -6.64 -14.27 10.03
C TYR A 109 -5.38 -14.25 10.89
N ASP A 110 -4.60 -15.33 10.83
CA ASP A 110 -3.31 -15.44 11.53
C ASP A 110 -2.15 -14.72 10.81
N ILE A 111 -2.42 -14.17 9.62
CA ILE A 111 -1.42 -13.46 8.81
C ILE A 111 -1.17 -12.09 9.45
N LYS A 112 0.11 -11.78 9.69
CA LYS A 112 0.55 -10.45 10.13
C LYS A 112 0.88 -9.59 8.92
N ILE A 113 0.37 -8.35 8.94
CA ILE A 113 0.62 -7.35 7.90
C ILE A 113 1.71 -6.40 8.41
N LEU A 114 2.84 -6.37 7.69
CA LEU A 114 3.88 -5.37 7.87
C LEU A 114 3.59 -4.21 6.92
N ALA A 115 3.56 -2.99 7.44
CA ALA A 115 3.37 -1.78 6.63
C ALA A 115 4.64 -0.93 6.70
N GLU A 116 5.32 -0.80 5.56
CA GLU A 116 6.62 -0.15 5.46
C GLU A 116 6.51 1.37 5.30
N ILE A 117 7.33 2.09 6.05
CA ILE A 117 7.63 3.51 5.86
C ILE A 117 8.98 3.59 5.15
N VAL A 118 8.98 3.51 3.81
CA VAL A 118 10.18 3.36 2.96
C VAL A 118 11.16 4.54 3.01
N ASP A 119 10.68 5.75 3.34
CA ASP A 119 11.47 7.00 3.37
C ASP A 119 11.75 7.48 4.81
N ALA A 120 11.72 6.56 5.78
CA ALA A 120 11.81 6.87 7.20
C ALA A 120 13.02 7.72 7.60
N PRO A 121 14.25 7.53 7.04
CA PRO A 121 15.41 8.37 7.39
C PRO A 121 15.23 9.86 7.08
N GLY A 122 14.39 10.20 6.08
CA GLY A 122 14.09 11.58 5.68
C GLY A 122 12.95 12.24 6.46
N LEU A 123 12.30 11.52 7.38
CA LEU A 123 11.14 11.99 8.12
C LEU A 123 11.50 12.30 9.58
N ASP A 124 10.80 13.26 10.18
CA ASP A 124 10.83 13.44 11.63
C ASP A 124 9.96 12.37 12.34
N ILE A 125 10.25 12.13 13.62
CA ILE A 125 9.56 11.11 14.42
C ILE A 125 8.05 11.37 14.47
N LYS A 126 7.62 12.62 14.51
CA LYS A 126 6.19 12.98 14.54
C LYS A 126 5.47 12.51 13.27
N THR A 127 6.09 12.71 12.12
CA THR A 127 5.55 12.27 10.82
C THR A 127 5.52 10.74 10.73
N ILE A 128 6.56 10.06 11.21
CA ILE A 128 6.60 8.59 11.28
C ILE A 128 5.45 8.07 12.14
N LEU A 129 5.25 8.62 13.35
CA LEU A 129 4.15 8.24 14.23
C LEU A 129 2.77 8.49 13.59
N GLN A 130 2.62 9.59 12.86
CA GLN A 130 1.36 9.88 12.16
C GLN A 130 1.07 8.83 11.08
N ARG A 131 2.07 8.44 10.28
CA ARG A 131 1.94 7.38 9.27
C ARG A 131 1.64 6.03 9.92
N ALA A 132 2.36 5.69 11.00
CA ALA A 132 2.16 4.46 11.75
C ALA A 132 0.72 4.32 12.27
N ARG A 133 0.14 5.40 12.83
CA ARG A 133 -1.26 5.43 13.26
C ARG A 133 -2.24 5.20 12.11
N ALA A 134 -1.98 5.80 10.95
CA ALA A 134 -2.78 5.60 9.76
C ALA A 134 -2.69 4.14 9.27
N TYR A 135 -1.49 3.57 9.21
CA TYR A 135 -1.29 2.18 8.82
C TYR A 135 -1.96 1.19 9.77
N ARG A 136 -1.88 1.44 11.09
CA ARG A 136 -2.62 0.65 12.09
C ARG A 136 -4.13 0.74 11.89
N ALA A 137 -4.66 1.93 11.61
CA ALA A 137 -6.07 2.11 11.30
C ALA A 137 -6.50 1.37 10.03
N TRP A 138 -5.58 1.15 9.09
CA TRP A 138 -5.82 0.37 7.86
C TRP A 138 -5.53 -1.13 8.02
N GLY A 139 -5.19 -1.58 9.23
CA GLY A 139 -5.06 -3.00 9.57
C GLY A 139 -3.63 -3.52 9.65
N ALA A 140 -2.61 -2.67 9.60
CA ALA A 140 -1.23 -3.09 9.84
C ALA A 140 -1.04 -3.59 11.27
N ASN A 141 -0.30 -4.69 11.42
CA ASN A 141 0.05 -5.31 12.70
C ASN A 141 1.45 -4.88 13.17
N ILE A 142 2.35 -4.63 12.22
CA ILE A 142 3.75 -4.30 12.44
C ILE A 142 4.07 -3.08 11.57
N ILE A 143 4.75 -2.11 12.15
CA ILE A 143 5.29 -0.96 11.40
C ILE A 143 6.72 -1.30 11.00
N ASP A 144 6.94 -1.34 9.71
CA ASP A 144 8.24 -1.62 9.14
C ASP A 144 8.97 -0.33 8.82
N ILE A 145 10.14 -0.15 9.42
CA ILE A 145 11.00 1.03 9.23
C ILE A 145 12.00 0.73 8.14
N GLY A 146 11.69 1.23 6.93
CA GLY A 146 12.56 1.13 5.77
C GLY A 146 13.76 2.09 5.88
N CYS A 147 14.95 1.53 5.86
CA CYS A 147 16.20 2.27 5.86
C CYS A 147 16.72 2.35 4.42
N LEU A 148 16.87 3.57 3.89
CA LEU A 148 17.37 3.76 2.54
C LEU A 148 18.87 3.41 2.45
N PRO A 149 19.30 2.68 1.42
CA PRO A 149 20.71 2.36 1.22
C PRO A 149 21.61 3.61 1.22
N ASN A 150 22.76 3.52 1.87
CA ASN A 150 23.74 4.62 1.98
C ASN A 150 23.18 5.93 2.57
N THR A 151 22.09 5.87 3.32
CA THR A 151 21.45 7.04 3.94
C THR A 151 21.54 6.91 5.46
N PRO A 152 22.23 7.82 6.16
CA PRO A 152 22.28 7.81 7.62
C PRO A 152 20.87 7.96 8.24
N PHE A 153 20.63 7.22 9.31
CA PHE A 153 19.38 7.34 10.08
C PHE A 153 19.70 7.62 11.57
N PRO A 154 20.13 8.84 11.90
CA PRO A 154 20.67 9.14 13.24
C PRO A 154 19.65 9.00 14.37
N HIS A 155 18.37 9.15 14.08
CA HIS A 155 17.28 9.02 15.06
C HIS A 155 16.51 7.69 14.98
N LEU A 156 17.12 6.62 14.42
CA LEU A 156 16.50 5.31 14.30
C LEU A 156 16.10 4.74 15.69
N ALA A 157 17.02 4.82 16.67
CA ALA A 157 16.75 4.31 18.00
C ALA A 157 15.58 5.04 18.69
N GLU A 158 15.55 6.36 18.62
CA GLU A 158 14.46 7.17 19.18
C GLU A 158 13.13 6.92 18.46
N THR A 159 13.19 6.67 17.15
CA THR A 159 12.01 6.33 16.35
C THR A 159 11.39 5.02 16.82
N ILE A 160 12.19 3.97 17.03
CA ILE A 160 11.72 2.68 17.54
C ILE A 160 11.10 2.84 18.93
N GLN A 161 11.78 3.56 19.82
CA GLN A 161 11.29 3.82 21.18
C GLN A 161 9.97 4.59 21.16
N ALA A 162 9.83 5.58 20.29
CA ALA A 162 8.60 6.36 20.15
C ALA A 162 7.43 5.50 19.63
N LEU A 163 7.69 4.62 18.67
CA LEU A 163 6.69 3.66 18.17
C LEU A 163 6.26 2.67 19.26
N HIS A 164 7.20 2.11 20.01
CA HIS A 164 6.89 1.23 21.15
C HIS A 164 6.12 1.96 22.24
N GLY A 165 6.42 3.24 22.48
CA GLY A 165 5.68 4.08 23.43
C GLY A 165 4.19 4.22 23.08
N GLU A 166 3.82 4.01 21.80
CA GLU A 166 2.43 3.97 21.33
C GLU A 166 1.88 2.55 21.15
N GLY A 167 2.63 1.53 21.55
CA GLY A 167 2.22 0.12 21.49
C GLY A 167 2.25 -0.49 20.10
N PHE A 168 3.13 0.02 19.21
CA PHE A 168 3.38 -0.63 17.92
C PHE A 168 4.40 -1.76 18.09
N LEU A 169 4.23 -2.84 17.31
CA LEU A 169 5.34 -3.75 16.97
C LEU A 169 6.13 -3.12 15.83
N VAL A 170 7.46 -3.24 15.89
CA VAL A 170 8.36 -2.56 14.97
C VAL A 170 9.30 -3.56 14.31
N SER A 171 9.40 -3.50 12.99
CA SER A 171 10.49 -4.11 12.22
C SER A 171 11.43 -3.05 11.66
N VAL A 172 12.66 -3.44 11.41
CA VAL A 172 13.66 -2.61 10.71
C VAL A 172 14.13 -3.38 9.49
N ASP A 173 13.96 -2.78 8.31
CA ASP A 173 14.49 -3.30 7.06
C ASP A 173 15.68 -2.45 6.59
N SER A 174 16.83 -3.07 6.50
CA SER A 174 18.06 -2.43 6.05
C SER A 174 19.05 -3.41 5.44
N VAL A 175 19.80 -2.93 4.46
CA VAL A 175 21.00 -3.62 3.95
C VAL A 175 22.29 -3.21 4.71
N ASP A 176 22.18 -2.26 5.62
CA ASP A 176 23.29 -1.75 6.42
C ASP A 176 23.32 -2.44 7.80
N ASN A 177 24.43 -3.13 8.09
CA ASN A 177 24.61 -3.87 9.33
C ASN A 177 24.57 -3.00 10.58
N GLU A 178 25.07 -1.76 10.51
CA GLU A 178 25.07 -0.83 11.65
C GLU A 178 23.65 -0.39 11.97
N GLN A 179 22.81 -0.15 10.95
CA GLN A 179 21.41 0.20 11.14
C GLN A 179 20.61 -0.99 11.71
N LEU A 180 20.83 -2.21 11.20
CA LEU A 180 20.20 -3.41 11.75
C LEU A 180 20.60 -3.63 13.21
N LEU A 181 21.91 -3.50 13.53
CA LEU A 181 22.38 -3.64 14.90
C LEU A 181 21.83 -2.54 15.82
N THR A 182 21.78 -1.30 15.33
CA THR A 182 21.19 -0.17 16.07
C THR A 182 19.72 -0.39 16.33
N GLY A 183 18.97 -0.81 15.30
CA GLY A 183 17.55 -1.11 15.40
C GLY A 183 17.26 -2.24 16.40
N GLY A 184 18.01 -3.33 16.33
CA GLY A 184 17.88 -4.44 17.25
C GLY A 184 18.23 -4.07 18.70
N LYS A 185 19.28 -3.28 18.92
CA LYS A 185 19.66 -2.77 20.26
C LYS A 185 18.66 -1.75 20.80
N ALA A 186 17.97 -1.01 19.94
CA ALA A 186 16.88 -0.11 20.32
C ALA A 186 15.59 -0.86 20.69
N GLY A 187 15.55 -2.17 20.45
CA GLY A 187 14.46 -3.05 20.84
C GLY A 187 13.49 -3.40 19.73
N ALA A 188 13.83 -3.20 18.45
CA ALA A 188 12.98 -3.68 17.36
C ALA A 188 12.53 -5.13 17.56
N ASP A 189 11.28 -5.44 17.24
CA ASP A 189 10.71 -6.78 17.39
C ASP A 189 11.23 -7.73 16.29
N TYR A 190 11.48 -7.17 15.10
CA TYR A 190 11.98 -7.92 13.93
C TYR A 190 13.12 -7.16 13.25
N LEU A 191 14.07 -7.90 12.69
CA LEU A 191 15.06 -7.38 11.76
C LEU A 191 14.93 -8.08 10.43
N LEU A 192 14.65 -7.33 9.38
CA LEU A 192 14.46 -7.83 8.04
C LEU A 192 15.78 -7.85 7.27
N SER A 193 15.79 -8.65 6.19
CA SER A 193 16.89 -8.71 5.21
C SER A 193 18.23 -9.22 5.75
N LEU A 194 18.21 -10.01 6.84
CA LEU A 194 19.40 -10.73 7.26
C LEU A 194 19.69 -11.90 6.29
N HIS A 195 20.95 -12.13 6.02
CA HIS A 195 21.40 -13.25 5.20
C HIS A 195 22.57 -13.97 5.87
N LYS A 196 23.03 -15.08 5.30
CA LYS A 196 24.06 -15.94 5.91
C LYS A 196 25.25 -15.19 6.51
N ASP A 197 25.74 -14.13 5.84
CA ASP A 197 26.95 -13.43 6.26
C ASP A 197 26.68 -12.37 7.34
N THR A 198 25.41 -12.05 7.62
CA THR A 198 24.97 -11.07 8.63
C THR A 198 24.28 -11.69 9.84
N LEU A 199 24.20 -13.04 9.92
CA LEU A 199 23.56 -13.77 11.02
C LEU A 199 24.18 -13.49 12.40
N TRP A 200 25.41 -13.00 12.46
CA TRP A 200 26.04 -12.61 13.71
C TRP A 200 25.26 -11.52 14.45
N ILE A 201 24.47 -10.69 13.72
CA ILE A 201 23.60 -9.67 14.33
C ILE A 201 22.54 -10.32 15.23
N ALA A 202 22.01 -11.49 14.83
CA ALA A 202 21.02 -12.22 15.62
C ALA A 202 21.57 -12.74 16.96
N ASP A 203 22.88 -12.84 17.11
CA ASP A 203 23.52 -13.19 18.37
C ASP A 203 23.63 -11.99 19.33
N GLU A 204 23.55 -10.77 18.82
CA GLU A 204 23.76 -9.51 19.53
C GLU A 204 22.47 -8.83 20.00
N VAL A 205 21.31 -9.28 19.51
CA VAL A 205 20.01 -8.62 19.75
C VAL A 205 18.92 -9.63 20.05
N ALA A 206 17.82 -9.16 20.65
CA ALA A 206 16.66 -10.00 20.95
C ALA A 206 15.61 -10.04 19.83
N ALA A 207 15.76 -9.18 18.83
CA ALA A 207 14.82 -9.10 17.69
C ALA A 207 14.74 -10.44 16.93
N LEU A 208 13.54 -10.79 16.45
CA LEU A 208 13.35 -11.97 15.62
C LEU A 208 13.91 -11.70 14.20
N PRO A 209 14.94 -12.43 13.74
CA PRO A 209 15.49 -12.23 12.40
C PRO A 209 14.54 -12.79 11.34
N VAL A 210 14.36 -12.02 10.27
CA VAL A 210 13.77 -12.46 9.01
C VAL A 210 14.88 -12.64 8.01
N ILE A 211 15.16 -13.89 7.64
CA ILE A 211 16.31 -14.23 6.82
C ILE A 211 15.92 -14.37 5.35
N ILE A 212 16.81 -13.86 4.48
CA ILE A 212 16.66 -13.87 3.03
C ILE A 212 17.82 -14.63 2.36
N PRO A 213 17.67 -15.05 1.09
CA PRO A 213 18.80 -15.54 0.31
C PRO A 213 19.89 -14.48 0.14
N SER A 214 21.17 -14.85 0.22
CA SER A 214 22.30 -13.92 -0.07
C SER A 214 22.30 -13.40 -1.51
N ARG A 215 21.58 -14.06 -2.41
CA ARG A 215 21.35 -13.64 -3.79
C ARG A 215 19.95 -14.02 -4.21
N PRO A 216 19.21 -13.18 -4.94
CA PRO A 216 17.91 -13.53 -5.50
C PRO A 216 17.93 -14.86 -6.25
N GLY A 217 16.91 -15.68 -6.06
CA GLY A 217 16.78 -17.00 -6.70
C GLY A 217 17.68 -18.11 -6.14
N SER A 218 18.55 -17.83 -5.16
CA SER A 218 19.45 -18.85 -4.58
C SER A 218 18.95 -19.36 -3.23
N LEU A 219 18.02 -20.29 -3.23
CA LEU A 219 17.50 -20.88 -1.98
C LEU A 219 18.57 -21.60 -1.16
N ASN A 220 19.68 -22.04 -1.77
CA ASN A 220 20.74 -22.74 -1.04
C ASN A 220 21.37 -21.91 0.09
N SER A 221 21.56 -20.61 -0.12
CA SER A 221 22.10 -19.73 0.92
C SER A 221 21.11 -19.50 2.06
N LEU A 222 19.81 -19.45 1.76
CA LEU A 222 18.74 -19.37 2.74
C LEU A 222 18.71 -20.66 3.60
N LEU A 223 18.72 -21.83 2.97
CA LEU A 223 18.74 -23.12 3.68
C LEU A 223 19.96 -23.25 4.58
N GLN A 224 21.13 -22.77 4.14
CA GLN A 224 22.35 -22.74 4.98
C GLN A 224 22.18 -21.79 6.17
N ALA A 225 21.56 -20.62 5.98
CA ALA A 225 21.27 -19.69 7.07
C ALA A 225 20.31 -20.30 8.10
N MET A 226 19.25 -20.97 7.63
CA MET A 226 18.31 -21.70 8.49
C MET A 226 19.03 -22.78 9.32
N ASP A 227 19.84 -23.64 8.70
CA ASP A 227 20.62 -24.68 9.38
C ASP A 227 21.56 -24.11 10.47
N LEU A 228 22.16 -22.95 10.22
CA LEU A 228 23.00 -22.27 11.19
C LEU A 228 22.21 -21.77 12.41
N LEU A 229 21.04 -21.18 12.19
CA LEU A 229 20.18 -20.69 13.27
C LEU A 229 19.53 -21.84 14.05
N ASP A 230 19.13 -22.92 13.37
CA ASP A 230 18.62 -24.14 14.00
C ASP A 230 19.64 -24.76 14.93
N LYS A 231 20.92 -24.87 14.52
CA LYS A 231 22.02 -25.37 15.36
C LYS A 231 22.26 -24.51 16.59
N LYS A 232 21.94 -23.22 16.52
CA LYS A 232 22.01 -22.29 17.67
C LYS A 232 20.77 -22.30 18.53
N GLY A 233 19.69 -22.96 18.11
CA GLY A 233 18.37 -22.92 18.76
C GLY A 233 17.71 -21.54 18.69
N LEU A 234 18.07 -20.72 17.72
CA LEU A 234 17.49 -19.39 17.53
C LEU A 234 16.23 -19.45 16.66
N ARG A 235 15.21 -18.73 17.07
CA ARG A 235 13.98 -18.58 16.27
C ARG A 235 14.22 -17.59 15.13
N TYR A 236 13.58 -17.82 13.99
CA TYR A 236 13.64 -16.94 12.82
C TYR A 236 12.37 -17.06 11.97
N LEU A 237 12.21 -16.14 11.04
CA LEU A 237 11.32 -16.24 9.88
C LEU A 237 12.19 -16.33 8.62
N ALA A 238 11.69 -17.00 7.58
CA ALA A 238 12.40 -17.13 6.32
C ALA A 238 11.58 -16.54 5.19
N ASP A 239 12.16 -15.59 4.45
CA ASP A 239 11.60 -15.02 3.23
C ASP A 239 12.43 -15.49 2.04
N PRO A 240 11.89 -16.35 1.17
CA PRO A 240 12.60 -16.85 -0.02
C PRO A 240 12.75 -15.82 -1.13
N ILE A 241 12.20 -14.61 -0.99
CA ILE A 241 12.12 -13.56 -2.02
C ILE A 241 11.63 -14.18 -3.34
N LEU A 242 10.31 -14.40 -3.41
CA LEU A 242 9.68 -14.94 -4.61
C LEU A 242 9.59 -13.88 -5.69
N ASP A 243 10.00 -14.22 -6.90
CA ASP A 243 9.78 -13.36 -8.06
C ASP A 243 8.28 -13.15 -8.30
N PRO A 244 7.85 -11.93 -8.67
CA PRO A 244 6.48 -11.69 -9.06
C PRO A 244 6.10 -12.59 -10.23
N LEU A 245 4.95 -13.24 -10.16
CA LEU A 245 4.40 -13.93 -11.32
C LEU A 245 4.13 -12.88 -12.40
N LEU A 246 4.85 -12.98 -13.51
CA LEU A 246 4.58 -12.19 -14.69
C LEU A 246 3.32 -12.74 -15.35
N PHE A 247 2.21 -11.99 -15.25
CA PHE A 247 0.95 -12.26 -15.95
C PHE A 247 0.84 -11.39 -17.20
#